data_5c2e1dea77d0a49bc6b7645089ff7753
#
_entry.id   5c2e1dea77d0a49bc6b7645089ff7753
#
_cell.length_a   1.000
_cell.length_b   1.000
_cell.length_c   1.000
_cell.angle_alpha   90.00
_cell.angle_beta   90.00
_cell.angle_gamma   90.00
#
_symmetry.space_group_name_H-M   'P 1'
#
loop_
_entity.id
_entity.type
_entity.pdbx_description
1 polymer ?
#
loop_
_entity_poly.entity_id
_entity_poly.type
_entity_poly.pdbx_seq_one_letter_code
_entity_poly.pdbx_strand_id
1 'polypeptide(L)'
;MPFNDIVTHRLDQWAGSLQDLGPVILGENTEVTIDEIRQSYVRKMAEHPTPTDVRIELVDMGGVPATLVTPEEVEGDRVLFYIHGGAYIVGGPGGYHGLAAAFAKVMKARVYLPDYRLAPEHAFPIPIEDTFAAYRWLIDQGQNPKSVTFAGDSAGGAMVVSVMVMARNAGVPLPAGGAALSPWANLEHTGASMFNREGLDKLNTKAGLDLMAKTFLGGALPNSPEASPVFADVRGLPPILVQIGEGELMLSDAIRLAGHLGENRVRVSLEVWPGMFHVWHMFQAELAEGREAIANAAVFLSQAVEKASAA
;
A
#
# COMPACT_ATOMS: atom_id res chain seq x y z
N MET A 1 -19.85 4.19 14.84
CA MET A 1 -20.56 5.49 14.71
C MET A 1 -20.69 5.81 13.25
N PRO A 2 -21.71 6.52 12.77
CA PRO A 2 -21.73 6.97 11.39
C PRO A 2 -20.58 7.96 11.15
N PHE A 3 -19.92 7.84 10.00
CA PHE A 3 -18.92 8.81 9.56
C PHE A 3 -19.58 10.14 9.23
N ASN A 4 -18.81 11.23 9.22
CA ASN A 4 -19.31 12.52 8.79
C ASN A 4 -19.63 12.49 7.27
N ASP A 5 -20.42 13.47 6.80
CA ASP A 5 -20.92 13.50 5.42
C ASP A 5 -19.79 13.54 4.38
N ILE A 6 -18.66 14.18 4.69
CA ILE A 6 -17.50 14.27 3.77
C ILE A 6 -16.89 12.88 3.57
N VAL A 7 -16.63 12.16 4.67
CA VAL A 7 -16.07 10.81 4.62
C VAL A 7 -17.01 9.86 3.88
N THR A 8 -18.32 9.91 4.21
CA THR A 8 -19.34 9.08 3.56
C THR A 8 -19.38 9.35 2.05
N HIS A 9 -19.46 10.61 1.65
CA HIS A 9 -19.50 11.00 0.23
C HIS A 9 -18.27 10.52 -0.55
N ARG A 10 -17.06 10.69 -0.01
CA ARG A 10 -15.82 10.23 -0.66
C ARG A 10 -15.74 8.71 -0.74
N LEU A 11 -16.19 7.99 0.30
CA LEU A 11 -16.26 6.53 0.27
C LEU A 11 -17.19 6.05 -0.84
N ASP A 12 -18.36 6.66 -0.99
CA ASP A 12 -19.33 6.33 -2.04
C ASP A 12 -18.72 6.57 -3.44
N GLN A 13 -17.98 7.68 -3.62
CA GLN A 13 -17.28 7.97 -4.87
C GLN A 13 -16.18 6.94 -5.18
N TRP A 14 -15.43 6.48 -4.19
CA TRP A 14 -14.41 5.45 -4.38
C TRP A 14 -15.04 4.11 -4.71
N ALA A 15 -16.03 3.70 -3.93
CA ALA A 15 -16.77 2.47 -4.18
C ALA A 15 -17.36 2.44 -5.60
N GLY A 16 -17.96 3.55 -6.06
CA GLY A 16 -18.47 3.70 -7.42
C GLY A 16 -17.39 3.47 -8.48
N SER A 17 -16.18 4.08 -8.30
CA SER A 17 -15.08 3.89 -9.27
C SER A 17 -14.60 2.44 -9.36
N LEU A 18 -14.58 1.72 -8.24
CA LEU A 18 -14.19 0.31 -8.23
C LEU A 18 -15.29 -0.59 -8.82
N GLN A 19 -16.56 -0.22 -8.65
CA GLN A 19 -17.69 -0.93 -9.27
C GLN A 19 -17.70 -0.74 -10.80
N ASP A 20 -17.37 0.47 -11.29
CA ASP A 20 -17.29 0.75 -12.73
C ASP A 20 -16.17 -0.03 -13.43
N LEU A 21 -15.14 -0.45 -12.69
CA LEU A 21 -14.01 -1.19 -13.22
C LEU A 21 -14.39 -2.60 -13.72
N GLY A 22 -15.30 -3.28 -13.00
CA GLY A 22 -15.68 -4.66 -13.31
C GLY A 22 -16.23 -4.83 -14.72
N PRO A 23 -17.30 -4.11 -15.13
CA PRO A 23 -17.86 -4.18 -16.47
C PRO A 23 -16.86 -3.86 -17.59
N VAL A 24 -15.89 -2.96 -17.35
CA VAL A 24 -14.85 -2.64 -18.33
C VAL A 24 -13.85 -3.80 -18.48
N ILE A 25 -13.39 -4.37 -17.37
CA ILE A 25 -12.49 -5.54 -17.40
C ILE A 25 -13.14 -6.73 -18.10
N LEU A 26 -14.45 -6.92 -17.91
CA LEU A 26 -15.21 -8.03 -18.54
C LEU A 26 -15.58 -7.75 -20.01
N GLY A 27 -15.33 -6.53 -20.52
CA GLY A 27 -15.74 -6.12 -21.87
C GLY A 27 -17.24 -5.92 -22.02
N GLU A 28 -17.98 -5.80 -20.92
CA GLU A 28 -19.43 -5.55 -20.89
C GLU A 28 -19.75 -4.06 -21.08
N ASN A 29 -18.85 -3.17 -20.68
CA ASN A 29 -18.91 -1.74 -20.94
C ASN A 29 -17.74 -1.34 -21.85
N THR A 30 -18.04 -0.90 -23.07
CA THR A 30 -17.07 -0.46 -24.08
C THR A 30 -17.13 1.07 -24.33
N GLU A 31 -18.00 1.78 -23.60
CA GLU A 31 -18.13 3.24 -23.70
C GLU A 31 -17.05 3.97 -22.89
N VAL A 32 -16.47 3.30 -21.89
CA VAL A 32 -15.42 3.82 -21.01
C VAL A 32 -14.21 2.92 -21.07
N THR A 33 -13.03 3.50 -21.12
CA THR A 33 -11.75 2.77 -21.09
C THR A 33 -11.24 2.59 -19.66
N ILE A 34 -10.37 1.60 -19.46
CA ILE A 34 -9.71 1.40 -18.17
C ILE A 34 -8.87 2.62 -17.76
N ASP A 35 -8.27 3.33 -18.72
CA ASP A 35 -7.49 4.54 -18.46
C ASP A 35 -8.37 5.73 -18.01
N GLU A 36 -9.57 5.87 -18.52
CA GLU A 36 -10.51 6.86 -18.02
C GLU A 36 -10.94 6.58 -16.58
N ILE A 37 -11.13 5.30 -16.22
CA ILE A 37 -11.39 4.90 -14.83
C ILE A 37 -10.17 5.19 -13.95
N ARG A 38 -8.96 4.85 -14.37
CA ARG A 38 -7.70 5.16 -13.65
C ARG A 38 -7.57 6.65 -13.38
N GLN A 39 -7.76 7.47 -14.40
CA GLN A 39 -7.70 8.92 -14.26
C GLN A 39 -8.79 9.46 -13.32
N SER A 40 -10.02 8.94 -13.43
CA SER A 40 -11.11 9.29 -12.53
C SER A 40 -10.79 8.90 -11.09
N TYR A 41 -10.29 7.70 -10.88
CA TYR A 41 -9.88 7.21 -9.55
C TYR A 41 -8.80 8.11 -8.93
N VAL A 42 -7.72 8.39 -9.66
CA VAL A 42 -6.64 9.27 -9.18
C VAL A 42 -7.14 10.68 -8.87
N ARG A 43 -8.02 11.25 -9.72
CA ARG A 43 -8.62 12.58 -9.45
C ARG A 43 -9.42 12.59 -8.14
N LYS A 44 -10.24 11.57 -7.89
CA LYS A 44 -11.04 11.45 -6.66
C LYS A 44 -10.15 11.30 -5.42
N MET A 45 -9.08 10.52 -5.53
CA MET A 45 -8.10 10.41 -4.46
C MET A 45 -7.35 11.73 -4.20
N ALA A 46 -7.03 12.48 -5.25
CA ALA A 46 -6.37 13.78 -5.15
C ALA A 46 -7.25 14.89 -4.53
N GLU A 47 -8.54 14.65 -4.31
CA GLU A 47 -9.41 15.58 -3.54
C GLU A 47 -9.05 15.62 -2.05
N HIS A 48 -8.29 14.66 -1.54
CA HIS A 48 -7.74 14.75 -0.18
C HIS A 48 -6.72 15.89 -0.09
N PRO A 49 -6.83 16.75 0.94
CA PRO A 49 -5.99 17.94 1.04
C PRO A 49 -4.50 17.59 1.06
N THR A 50 -3.74 18.23 0.18
CA THR A 50 -2.27 18.17 0.22
C THR A 50 -1.74 19.43 0.91
N PRO A 51 -0.97 19.29 1.98
CA PRO A 51 -0.33 20.43 2.64
C PRO A 51 0.58 21.22 1.67
N THR A 52 0.61 22.53 1.80
CA THR A 52 1.40 23.43 0.94
C THR A 52 2.86 23.56 1.38
N ASP A 53 3.19 23.07 2.55
CA ASP A 53 4.52 23.07 3.19
C ASP A 53 5.34 21.81 2.88
N VAL A 54 5.12 21.26 1.69
CA VAL A 54 5.93 20.17 1.12
C VAL A 54 6.27 20.49 -0.33
N ARG A 55 7.44 20.02 -0.79
CA ARG A 55 7.82 20.08 -2.21
C ARG A 55 7.51 18.74 -2.86
N ILE A 56 6.88 18.79 -4.03
CA ILE A 56 6.52 17.61 -4.81
C ILE A 56 7.22 17.70 -6.16
N GLU A 57 7.97 16.65 -6.51
CA GLU A 57 8.80 16.59 -7.71
C GLU A 57 8.60 15.26 -8.42
N LEU A 58 8.58 15.28 -9.75
CA LEU A 58 8.65 14.06 -10.54
C LEU A 58 10.11 13.63 -10.66
N VAL A 59 10.38 12.36 -10.43
CA VAL A 59 11.71 11.76 -10.51
C VAL A 59 11.64 10.46 -11.30
N ASP A 60 12.79 10.02 -11.83
CA ASP A 60 12.94 8.71 -12.45
C ASP A 60 13.78 7.81 -11.54
N MET A 61 13.25 6.65 -11.20
CA MET A 61 13.91 5.65 -10.35
C MET A 61 14.44 4.49 -11.19
N GLY A 62 15.34 4.80 -12.12
CA GLY A 62 15.97 3.80 -12.98
C GLY A 62 15.03 3.23 -14.05
N GLY A 63 14.22 4.08 -14.65
CA GLY A 63 13.20 3.74 -15.64
C GLY A 63 11.80 3.56 -15.07
N VAL A 64 11.64 3.65 -13.75
CA VAL A 64 10.33 3.68 -13.09
C VAL A 64 10.01 5.14 -12.72
N PRO A 65 8.99 5.76 -13.32
CA PRO A 65 8.56 7.09 -12.91
C PRO A 65 8.17 7.09 -11.44
N ALA A 66 8.39 8.19 -10.75
CA ALA A 66 8.02 8.30 -9.35
C ALA A 66 7.74 9.76 -8.96
N THR A 67 7.07 9.94 -7.84
CA THR A 67 6.93 11.24 -7.19
C THR A 67 7.76 11.26 -5.92
N LEU A 68 8.53 12.33 -5.73
CA LEU A 68 9.26 12.63 -4.50
C LEU A 68 8.53 13.74 -3.74
N VAL A 69 8.15 13.46 -2.50
CA VAL A 69 7.58 14.44 -1.57
C VAL A 69 8.61 14.74 -0.49
N THR A 70 9.02 16.00 -0.40
CA THR A 70 10.03 16.48 0.56
C THR A 70 9.38 17.48 1.51
N PRO A 71 9.37 17.22 2.83
CA PRO A 71 8.92 18.19 3.83
C PRO A 71 9.94 19.30 4.03
N GLU A 72 9.56 20.39 4.71
CA GLU A 72 10.49 21.49 5.06
C GLU A 72 11.67 21.00 5.91
N GLU A 73 11.42 20.05 6.81
CA GLU A 73 12.45 19.45 7.67
C GLU A 73 12.63 17.97 7.32
N VAL A 74 13.86 17.57 7.02
CA VAL A 74 14.27 16.17 6.86
C VAL A 74 15.32 15.84 7.93
N GLU A 75 15.10 14.75 8.67
CA GLU A 75 16.02 14.29 9.70
C GLU A 75 17.05 13.31 9.10
N GLY A 76 18.28 13.79 8.96
CA GLY A 76 19.36 13.03 8.35
C GLY A 76 19.06 12.68 6.89
N ASP A 77 19.20 11.39 6.56
CA ASP A 77 18.93 10.83 5.23
C ASP A 77 17.68 9.94 5.20
N ARG A 78 16.75 10.13 6.16
CA ARG A 78 15.52 9.33 6.28
C ARG A 78 14.70 9.34 4.99
N VAL A 79 14.28 8.14 4.58
CA VAL A 79 13.43 7.91 3.42
C VAL A 79 12.29 6.97 3.79
N LEU A 80 11.08 7.32 3.38
CA LEU A 80 9.96 6.42 3.27
C LEU A 80 9.74 6.06 1.79
N PHE A 81 9.81 4.80 1.46
CA PHE A 81 9.44 4.25 0.17
C PHE A 81 7.98 3.80 0.28
N TYR A 82 7.06 4.60 -0.28
CA TYR A 82 5.62 4.36 -0.17
C TYR A 82 5.07 3.71 -1.43
N ILE A 83 4.43 2.57 -1.27
CA ILE A 83 3.87 1.76 -2.36
C ILE A 83 2.35 1.93 -2.37
N HIS A 84 1.81 2.54 -3.40
CA HIS A 84 0.39 2.83 -3.46
C HIS A 84 -0.47 1.58 -3.67
N GLY A 85 -1.74 1.63 -3.21
CA GLY A 85 -2.75 0.63 -3.46
C GLY A 85 -3.43 0.78 -4.83
N GLY A 86 -4.59 0.11 -4.98
CA GLY A 86 -5.38 0.15 -6.22
C GLY A 86 -5.45 -1.19 -6.94
N ALA A 87 -5.35 -2.30 -6.19
CA ALA A 87 -5.49 -3.66 -6.68
C ALA A 87 -4.59 -4.01 -7.87
N TYR A 88 -3.43 -3.33 -8.01
CA TYR A 88 -2.51 -3.43 -9.15
C TYR A 88 -3.11 -2.98 -10.51
N ILE A 89 -4.32 -2.44 -10.53
CA ILE A 89 -5.09 -2.11 -11.75
C ILE A 89 -5.33 -0.61 -11.87
N VAL A 90 -5.54 0.07 -10.75
CA VAL A 90 -5.78 1.52 -10.66
C VAL A 90 -4.83 2.15 -9.65
N GLY A 91 -4.91 3.46 -9.47
CA GLY A 91 -4.04 4.20 -8.57
C GLY A 91 -2.88 4.87 -9.30
N GLY A 92 -2.02 5.50 -8.53
CA GLY A 92 -0.84 6.23 -9.00
C GLY A 92 -0.45 7.33 -8.03
N PRO A 93 0.81 7.80 -8.03
CA PRO A 93 1.33 8.77 -7.07
C PRO A 93 0.50 10.03 -6.90
N GLY A 94 -0.13 10.51 -8.00
CA GLY A 94 -0.95 11.72 -8.00
C GLY A 94 -2.13 11.70 -7.03
N GLY A 95 -2.68 10.52 -6.72
CA GLY A 95 -3.75 10.34 -5.74
C GLY A 95 -3.27 10.33 -4.28
N TYR A 96 -1.96 10.19 -4.05
CA TYR A 96 -1.38 9.93 -2.73
C TYR A 96 -0.63 11.12 -2.12
N HIS A 97 -0.60 12.28 -2.77
CA HIS A 97 0.18 13.44 -2.31
C HIS A 97 -0.18 13.85 -0.87
N GLY A 98 -1.47 13.88 -0.52
CA GLY A 98 -1.92 14.23 0.83
C GLY A 98 -1.44 13.26 1.90
N LEU A 99 -1.54 11.95 1.64
CA LEU A 99 -1.08 10.91 2.56
C LEU A 99 0.46 10.89 2.67
N ALA A 100 1.15 10.99 1.53
CA ALA A 100 2.61 11.05 1.50
C ALA A 100 3.14 12.26 2.25
N ALA A 101 2.50 13.43 2.09
CA ALA A 101 2.85 14.64 2.83
C ALA A 101 2.64 14.49 4.34
N ALA A 102 1.54 13.80 4.76
CA ALA A 102 1.31 13.52 6.17
C ALA A 102 2.44 12.65 6.76
N PHE A 103 2.82 11.57 6.09
CA PHE A 103 3.96 10.75 6.50
C PHE A 103 5.28 11.53 6.48
N ALA A 104 5.55 12.27 5.40
CA ALA A 104 6.78 13.06 5.25
C ALA A 104 6.99 14.00 6.43
N LYS A 105 5.95 14.71 6.86
CA LYS A 105 6.00 15.67 7.97
C LYS A 105 6.20 14.98 9.32
N VAL A 106 5.41 13.93 9.61
CA VAL A 106 5.47 13.24 10.91
C VAL A 106 6.80 12.50 11.08
N MET A 107 7.33 11.89 10.01
CA MET A 107 8.59 11.16 10.04
C MET A 107 9.82 12.04 9.81
N LYS A 108 9.64 13.30 9.39
CA LYS A 108 10.72 14.17 8.89
C LYS A 108 11.57 13.44 7.84
N ALA A 109 10.91 12.82 6.87
CA ALA A 109 11.52 11.95 5.87
C ALA A 109 11.11 12.35 4.44
N ARG A 110 11.99 12.13 3.48
CA ARG A 110 11.62 12.16 2.07
C ARG A 110 10.73 10.96 1.76
N VAL A 111 9.66 11.15 0.98
CA VAL A 111 8.77 10.06 0.57
C VAL A 111 8.88 9.86 -0.92
N TYR A 112 9.29 8.67 -1.35
CA TYR A 112 9.29 8.25 -2.75
C TYR A 112 8.06 7.38 -3.02
N LEU A 113 7.30 7.74 -4.06
CA LEU A 113 6.12 7.01 -4.53
C LEU A 113 6.41 6.52 -5.97
N PRO A 114 6.81 5.26 -6.16
CA PRO A 114 6.97 4.70 -7.49
C PRO A 114 5.62 4.59 -8.21
N ASP A 115 5.62 4.90 -9.51
CA ASP A 115 4.48 4.76 -10.42
C ASP A 115 4.69 3.47 -11.25
N TYR A 116 4.48 2.34 -10.58
CA TYR A 116 4.65 1.03 -11.18
C TYR A 116 3.58 0.74 -12.23
N ARG A 117 3.92 -0.02 -13.26
CA ARG A 117 2.99 -0.40 -14.34
C ARG A 117 1.85 -1.27 -13.83
N LEU A 118 0.66 -1.09 -14.40
CA LEU A 118 -0.59 -1.66 -13.92
C LEU A 118 -1.11 -2.78 -14.84
N ALA A 119 -1.83 -3.74 -14.24
CA ALA A 119 -2.61 -4.73 -14.95
C ALA A 119 -3.89 -4.09 -15.54
N PRO A 120 -4.51 -4.67 -16.58
CA PRO A 120 -4.14 -5.94 -17.25
C PRO A 120 -2.96 -5.84 -18.22
N GLU A 121 -2.56 -4.64 -18.66
CA GLU A 121 -1.50 -4.44 -19.66
C GLU A 121 -0.17 -5.01 -19.17
N HIS A 122 0.07 -4.88 -17.88
CA HIS A 122 1.26 -5.37 -17.20
C HIS A 122 0.86 -6.22 -15.99
N ALA A 123 0.41 -7.44 -16.27
CA ALA A 123 -0.01 -8.39 -15.24
C ALA A 123 1.17 -8.85 -14.36
N PHE A 124 0.87 -9.62 -13.30
CA PHE A 124 1.87 -10.24 -12.44
C PHE A 124 2.98 -10.95 -13.26
N PRO A 125 4.25 -10.79 -12.92
CA PRO A 125 4.78 -10.11 -11.73
C PRO A 125 5.17 -8.63 -11.93
N ILE A 126 4.87 -8.01 -13.07
CA ILE A 126 5.43 -6.72 -13.50
C ILE A 126 5.27 -5.59 -12.45
N PRO A 127 4.10 -5.35 -11.82
CA PRO A 127 3.95 -4.31 -10.81
C PRO A 127 4.93 -4.45 -9.63
N ILE A 128 5.19 -5.69 -9.21
CA ILE A 128 6.09 -5.98 -8.09
C ILE A 128 7.55 -5.84 -8.53
N GLU A 129 7.88 -6.26 -9.75
CA GLU A 129 9.22 -6.12 -10.34
C GLU A 129 9.60 -4.65 -10.53
N ASP A 130 8.69 -3.81 -11.02
CA ASP A 130 8.92 -2.37 -11.16
C ASP A 130 9.18 -1.74 -9.79
N THR A 131 8.36 -2.07 -8.79
CA THR A 131 8.52 -1.56 -7.42
C THR A 131 9.86 -2.00 -6.82
N PHE A 132 10.27 -3.25 -7.03
CA PHE A 132 11.58 -3.74 -6.62
C PHE A 132 12.71 -3.02 -7.36
N ALA A 133 12.57 -2.80 -8.66
CA ALA A 133 13.57 -2.08 -9.47
C ALA A 133 13.76 -0.64 -8.98
N ALA A 134 12.67 0.06 -8.64
CA ALA A 134 12.72 1.39 -8.06
C ALA A 134 13.45 1.40 -6.70
N TYR A 135 13.16 0.43 -5.82
CA TYR A 135 13.89 0.31 -4.56
C TYR A 135 15.38 0.02 -4.76
N ARG A 136 15.72 -0.93 -5.63
CA ARG A 136 17.12 -1.26 -5.96
C ARG A 136 17.86 -0.03 -6.49
N TRP A 137 17.24 0.73 -7.40
CA TRP A 137 17.81 1.98 -7.87
C TRP A 137 18.12 2.95 -6.72
N LEU A 138 17.21 3.11 -5.76
CA LEU A 138 17.41 3.98 -4.59
C LEU A 138 18.67 3.58 -3.79
N ILE A 139 18.88 2.29 -3.60
CA ILE A 139 20.06 1.75 -2.92
C ILE A 139 21.33 1.94 -3.77
N ASP A 140 21.24 1.71 -5.08
CA ASP A 140 22.36 1.89 -6.02
C ASP A 140 22.81 3.36 -6.14
N GLN A 141 21.92 4.33 -5.86
CA GLN A 141 22.25 5.76 -5.72
C GLN A 141 22.96 6.09 -4.41
N GLY A 142 23.25 5.11 -3.56
CA GLY A 142 23.98 5.30 -2.32
C GLY A 142 23.08 5.66 -1.11
N GLN A 143 21.75 5.53 -1.23
CA GLN A 143 20.88 5.69 -0.07
C GLN A 143 21.19 4.62 0.97
N ASN A 144 21.42 5.04 2.22
CA ASN A 144 21.68 4.11 3.31
C ASN A 144 20.42 3.25 3.60
N PRO A 145 20.47 1.93 3.41
CA PRO A 145 19.30 1.07 3.64
C PRO A 145 18.78 1.12 5.08
N LYS A 146 19.64 1.40 6.06
CA LYS A 146 19.26 1.53 7.47
C LYS A 146 18.42 2.78 7.75
N SER A 147 18.40 3.77 6.86
CA SER A 147 17.55 4.97 6.93
C SER A 147 16.34 4.91 5.99
N VAL A 148 16.15 3.81 5.26
CA VAL A 148 14.98 3.56 4.43
C VAL A 148 13.96 2.73 5.17
N THR A 149 12.69 3.13 5.09
CA THR A 149 11.55 2.33 5.55
C THR A 149 10.54 2.19 4.42
N PHE A 150 9.73 1.12 4.48
CA PHE A 150 8.64 0.92 3.54
C PHE A 150 7.30 1.21 4.19
N ALA A 151 6.35 1.76 3.43
CA ALA A 151 4.93 1.70 3.75
C ALA A 151 4.14 1.47 2.47
N GLY A 152 2.91 1.00 2.62
CA GLY A 152 2.01 0.83 1.48
C GLY A 152 0.65 0.37 1.95
N ASP A 153 -0.36 0.62 1.14
CA ASP A 153 -1.75 0.30 1.44
C ASP A 153 -2.33 -0.74 0.47
N SER A 154 -3.25 -1.56 0.94
CA SER A 154 -3.97 -2.53 0.09
C SER A 154 -3.00 -3.44 -0.69
N ALA A 155 -3.03 -3.43 -2.03
CA ALA A 155 -2.04 -4.10 -2.88
C ALA A 155 -0.60 -3.64 -2.56
N GLY A 156 -0.38 -2.34 -2.35
CA GLY A 156 0.90 -1.79 -1.90
C GLY A 156 1.31 -2.29 -0.52
N GLY A 157 0.35 -2.49 0.38
CA GLY A 157 0.58 -3.10 1.70
C GLY A 157 1.08 -4.54 1.61
N ALA A 158 0.58 -5.34 0.67
CA ALA A 158 1.12 -6.66 0.36
C ALA A 158 2.54 -6.55 -0.23
N MET A 159 2.74 -5.60 -1.17
CA MET A 159 4.05 -5.37 -1.79
C MET A 159 5.13 -4.92 -0.80
N VAL A 160 4.79 -4.31 0.34
CA VAL A 160 5.78 -4.05 1.42
C VAL A 160 6.54 -5.32 1.78
N VAL A 161 5.83 -6.43 1.94
CA VAL A 161 6.45 -7.73 2.26
C VAL A 161 7.08 -8.37 1.04
N SER A 162 6.35 -8.42 -0.09
CA SER A 162 6.81 -9.06 -1.33
C SER A 162 8.11 -8.47 -1.85
N VAL A 163 8.22 -7.14 -1.89
CA VAL A 163 9.44 -6.44 -2.35
C VAL A 163 10.61 -6.65 -1.39
N MET A 164 10.36 -6.70 -0.08
CA MET A 164 11.40 -7.07 0.89
C MET A 164 11.91 -8.51 0.70
N VAL A 165 11.00 -9.46 0.43
CA VAL A 165 11.38 -10.84 0.10
C VAL A 165 12.21 -10.89 -1.17
N MET A 166 11.82 -10.17 -2.22
CA MET A 166 12.60 -10.07 -3.46
C MET A 166 13.98 -9.46 -3.22
N ALA A 167 14.06 -8.37 -2.45
CA ALA A 167 15.33 -7.71 -2.12
C ALA A 167 16.27 -8.66 -1.39
N ARG A 168 15.80 -9.36 -0.34
CA ARG A 168 16.57 -10.36 0.36
C ARG A 168 17.08 -11.47 -0.57
N ASN A 169 16.19 -12.02 -1.39
CA ASN A 169 16.53 -13.12 -2.30
C ASN A 169 17.53 -12.70 -3.38
N ALA A 170 17.50 -11.42 -3.79
CA ALA A 170 18.44 -10.83 -4.74
C ALA A 170 19.74 -10.33 -4.07
N GLY A 171 19.88 -10.42 -2.76
CA GLY A 171 21.05 -9.90 -2.03
C GLY A 171 21.11 -8.36 -1.97
N VAL A 172 19.99 -7.68 -2.26
CA VAL A 172 19.87 -6.23 -2.10
C VAL A 172 19.64 -5.93 -0.61
N PRO A 173 20.36 -4.96 -0.01
CA PRO A 173 20.17 -4.61 1.39
C PRO A 173 18.71 -4.30 1.72
N LEU A 174 18.23 -4.82 2.86
CA LEU A 174 16.87 -4.63 3.31
C LEU A 174 16.68 -3.24 3.96
N PRO A 175 15.48 -2.65 3.89
CA PRO A 175 15.14 -1.44 4.64
C PRO A 175 15.13 -1.71 6.14
N ALA A 176 15.07 -0.67 6.96
CA ALA A 176 15.04 -0.77 8.42
C ALA A 176 13.73 -1.39 8.97
N GLY A 177 12.62 -1.23 8.26
CA GLY A 177 11.32 -1.75 8.67
C GLY A 177 10.22 -1.45 7.65
N GLY A 178 9.02 -1.98 7.90
CA GLY A 178 7.86 -1.77 7.04
C GLY A 178 6.54 -1.57 7.77
N ALA A 179 5.59 -0.89 7.13
CA ALA A 179 4.20 -0.74 7.56
C ALA A 179 3.25 -1.16 6.44
N ALA A 180 2.52 -2.25 6.65
CA ALA A 180 1.51 -2.77 5.74
C ALA A 180 0.13 -2.29 6.20
N LEU A 181 -0.46 -1.35 5.47
CA LEU A 181 -1.72 -0.69 5.79
C LEU A 181 -2.85 -1.39 5.02
N SER A 182 -3.82 -1.96 5.72
CA SER A 182 -4.92 -2.71 5.09
C SER A 182 -4.44 -3.72 4.01
N PRO A 183 -3.42 -4.58 4.26
CA PRO A 183 -2.73 -5.32 3.21
C PRO A 183 -3.63 -6.34 2.52
N TRP A 184 -3.64 -6.34 1.19
CA TRP A 184 -4.27 -7.39 0.38
C TRP A 184 -3.29 -8.55 0.17
N ALA A 185 -3.06 -9.33 1.23
CA ALA A 185 -1.92 -10.24 1.37
C ALA A 185 -2.21 -11.69 0.94
N ASN A 186 -3.45 -12.02 0.52
CA ASN A 186 -3.87 -13.37 0.14
C ASN A 186 -4.88 -13.34 -1.01
N LEU A 187 -4.44 -13.60 -2.21
CA LEU A 187 -5.27 -13.58 -3.41
C LEU A 187 -6.11 -14.86 -3.62
N GLU A 188 -6.00 -15.86 -2.72
CA GLU A 188 -6.94 -17.00 -2.68
C GLU A 188 -8.27 -16.63 -2.02
N HIS A 189 -8.33 -15.49 -1.27
CA HIS A 189 -9.51 -15.03 -0.57
C HIS A 189 -10.18 -16.08 0.32
N THR A 190 -9.36 -16.86 1.03
CA THR A 190 -9.80 -17.98 1.88
C THR A 190 -10.07 -17.58 3.33
N GLY A 191 -9.81 -16.34 3.71
CA GLY A 191 -10.04 -15.81 5.04
C GLY A 191 -11.52 -15.74 5.41
N ALA A 192 -11.88 -16.01 6.67
CA ALA A 192 -13.28 -15.99 7.13
C ALA A 192 -13.94 -14.60 6.93
N SER A 193 -13.17 -13.52 7.05
CA SER A 193 -13.68 -12.15 6.84
C SER A 193 -14.19 -11.91 5.42
N MET A 194 -13.65 -12.59 4.41
CA MET A 194 -14.13 -12.53 3.02
C MET A 194 -15.59 -12.92 2.86
N PHE A 195 -16.14 -13.66 3.83
CA PHE A 195 -17.53 -14.14 3.81
C PHE A 195 -18.42 -13.49 4.87
N ASN A 196 -17.85 -13.07 6.03
CA ASN A 196 -18.64 -12.54 7.13
C ASN A 196 -18.54 -11.02 7.30
N ARG A 197 -17.76 -10.34 6.45
CA ARG A 197 -17.68 -8.86 6.36
C ARG A 197 -18.30 -8.31 5.07
N GLU A 198 -18.89 -9.16 4.23
CA GLU A 198 -19.62 -8.73 3.03
C GLU A 198 -20.72 -7.74 3.45
N GLY A 199 -20.74 -6.55 2.82
CA GLY A 199 -21.65 -5.46 3.15
C GLY A 199 -21.23 -4.60 4.37
N LEU A 200 -20.23 -5.02 5.16
CA LEU A 200 -19.57 -4.17 6.17
C LEU A 200 -18.41 -3.40 5.57
N ASP A 201 -17.64 -4.03 4.71
CA ASP A 201 -16.61 -3.33 3.91
C ASP A 201 -17.31 -2.33 2.97
N LYS A 202 -16.92 -1.06 3.07
CA LYS A 202 -17.56 0.04 2.33
C LYS A 202 -17.02 0.19 0.92
N LEU A 203 -15.84 -0.35 0.65
CA LEU A 203 -15.14 -0.19 -0.63
C LEU A 203 -15.13 -1.47 -1.46
N ASN A 204 -15.02 -2.62 -0.81
CA ASN A 204 -14.77 -3.87 -1.49
C ASN A 204 -15.95 -4.84 -1.39
N THR A 205 -16.14 -5.61 -2.44
CA THR A 205 -16.95 -6.84 -2.45
C THR A 205 -16.05 -8.02 -2.76
N LYS A 206 -16.41 -9.21 -2.26
CA LYS A 206 -15.62 -10.41 -2.59
C LYS A 206 -15.55 -10.66 -4.09
N ALA A 207 -16.67 -10.52 -4.79
CA ALA A 207 -16.72 -10.69 -6.24
C ALA A 207 -15.81 -9.69 -6.98
N GLY A 208 -15.76 -8.43 -6.55
CA GLY A 208 -14.85 -7.43 -7.09
C GLY A 208 -13.38 -7.79 -6.84
N LEU A 209 -13.05 -8.21 -5.63
CA LEU A 209 -11.68 -8.65 -5.29
C LEU A 209 -11.26 -9.90 -6.10
N ASP A 210 -12.16 -10.88 -6.29
CA ASP A 210 -11.91 -12.08 -7.10
C ASP A 210 -11.60 -11.71 -8.57
N LEU A 211 -12.36 -10.77 -9.14
CA LEU A 211 -12.13 -10.28 -10.48
C LEU A 211 -10.80 -9.54 -10.61
N MET A 212 -10.51 -8.63 -9.67
CA MET A 212 -9.25 -7.88 -9.66
C MET A 212 -8.04 -8.81 -9.47
N ALA A 213 -8.13 -9.80 -8.58
CA ALA A 213 -7.08 -10.81 -8.40
C ALA A 213 -6.82 -11.60 -9.69
N LYS A 214 -7.89 -12.07 -10.35
CA LYS A 214 -7.79 -12.78 -11.62
C LYS A 214 -7.13 -11.93 -12.71
N THR A 215 -7.51 -10.65 -12.79
CA THR A 215 -6.97 -9.70 -13.77
C THR A 215 -5.49 -9.43 -13.52
N PHE A 216 -5.11 -9.17 -12.27
CA PHE A 216 -3.71 -8.94 -11.89
C PHE A 216 -2.85 -10.19 -12.13
N LEU A 217 -3.32 -11.37 -11.73
CA LEU A 217 -2.55 -12.61 -11.84
C LEU A 217 -2.28 -13.05 -13.28
N GLY A 218 -3.13 -12.67 -14.25
CA GLY A 218 -2.91 -13.01 -15.67
C GLY A 218 -2.76 -14.50 -15.95
N GLY A 219 -3.31 -15.35 -15.09
CA GLY A 219 -3.20 -16.82 -15.17
C GLY A 219 -2.19 -17.45 -14.19
N ALA A 220 -1.43 -16.65 -13.43
CA ALA A 220 -0.60 -17.16 -12.34
C ALA A 220 -1.45 -17.68 -11.17
N LEU A 221 -0.85 -18.52 -10.31
CA LEU A 221 -1.52 -19.06 -9.15
C LEU A 221 -1.74 -17.98 -8.06
N PRO A 222 -2.92 -17.94 -7.43
CA PRO A 222 -3.22 -16.94 -6.41
C PRO A 222 -2.38 -17.11 -5.13
N ASN A 223 -1.79 -18.28 -4.91
CA ASN A 223 -0.87 -18.54 -3.80
C ASN A 223 0.61 -18.40 -4.19
N SER A 224 0.91 -17.78 -5.32
CA SER A 224 2.28 -17.38 -5.66
C SER A 224 2.85 -16.50 -4.54
N PRO A 225 4.02 -16.84 -3.95
CA PRO A 225 4.54 -16.14 -2.76
C PRO A 225 4.75 -14.63 -2.96
N GLU A 226 5.10 -14.20 -4.17
CA GLU A 226 5.31 -12.81 -4.50
C GLU A 226 3.99 -12.04 -4.61
N ALA A 227 2.91 -12.70 -5.06
CA ALA A 227 1.58 -12.10 -5.19
C ALA A 227 0.80 -12.15 -3.86
N SER A 228 1.05 -13.17 -3.05
CA SER A 228 0.36 -13.45 -1.78
C SER A 228 1.36 -13.74 -0.66
N PRO A 229 1.90 -12.71 0.01
CA PRO A 229 2.99 -12.85 0.96
C PRO A 229 2.65 -13.68 2.22
N VAL A 230 1.41 -14.03 2.45
CA VAL A 230 1.04 -15.04 3.48
C VAL A 230 1.61 -16.43 3.18
N PHE A 231 2.07 -16.68 1.96
CA PHE A 231 2.72 -17.94 1.53
C PHE A 231 4.24 -17.80 1.31
N ALA A 232 4.78 -16.59 1.46
CA ALA A 232 6.20 -16.33 1.20
C ALA A 232 7.10 -16.84 2.34
N ASP A 233 8.36 -17.16 2.03
CA ASP A 233 9.39 -17.28 3.06
C ASP A 233 9.76 -15.87 3.56
N VAL A 234 9.28 -15.52 4.74
CA VAL A 234 9.47 -14.18 5.34
C VAL A 234 10.64 -14.14 6.35
N ARG A 235 11.40 -15.23 6.50
CA ARG A 235 12.53 -15.27 7.44
C ARG A 235 13.58 -14.22 7.12
N GLY A 236 14.09 -13.56 8.15
CA GLY A 236 15.14 -12.54 8.02
C GLY A 236 14.66 -11.18 7.57
N LEU A 237 13.35 -10.97 7.41
CA LEU A 237 12.80 -9.64 7.15
C LEU A 237 12.93 -8.72 8.37
N PRO A 238 13.01 -7.39 8.16
CA PRO A 238 13.03 -6.41 9.24
C PRO A 238 11.66 -6.33 9.95
N PRO A 239 11.55 -5.56 11.05
CA PRO A 239 10.28 -5.37 11.75
C PRO A 239 9.16 -4.86 10.85
N ILE A 240 7.94 -5.41 11.01
CA ILE A 240 6.77 -5.04 10.22
C ILE A 240 5.60 -4.68 11.14
N LEU A 241 4.96 -3.54 10.87
CA LEU A 241 3.65 -3.17 11.39
C LEU A 241 2.57 -3.58 10.39
N VAL A 242 1.50 -4.17 10.87
CA VAL A 242 0.29 -4.44 10.09
C VAL A 242 -0.87 -3.68 10.74
N GLN A 243 -1.53 -2.80 9.98
CA GLN A 243 -2.74 -2.09 10.40
C GLN A 243 -3.91 -2.53 9.54
N ILE A 244 -5.08 -2.81 10.15
CA ILE A 244 -6.27 -3.30 9.46
C ILE A 244 -7.53 -2.79 10.15
N GLY A 245 -8.53 -2.38 9.38
CA GLY A 245 -9.86 -2.03 9.88
C GLY A 245 -10.69 -3.27 10.22
N GLU A 246 -11.47 -3.19 11.30
CA GLU A 246 -12.30 -4.32 11.73
C GLU A 246 -13.39 -4.66 10.69
N GLY A 247 -13.90 -3.67 9.95
CA GLY A 247 -14.93 -3.85 8.92
C GLY A 247 -14.45 -4.46 7.60
N GLU A 248 -13.14 -4.65 7.40
CA GLU A 248 -12.56 -5.02 6.11
C GLU A 248 -12.72 -6.51 5.77
N LEU A 249 -12.96 -6.81 4.49
CA LEU A 249 -12.90 -8.18 3.95
C LEU A 249 -11.52 -8.81 4.15
N MET A 250 -10.47 -8.02 4.13
CA MET A 250 -9.06 -8.46 4.26
C MET A 250 -8.61 -8.68 5.70
N LEU A 251 -9.47 -8.51 6.71
CA LEU A 251 -9.12 -8.63 8.13
C LEU A 251 -8.44 -9.97 8.46
N SER A 252 -9.02 -11.09 8.03
CA SER A 252 -8.45 -12.42 8.30
C SER A 252 -7.07 -12.60 7.65
N ASP A 253 -6.87 -12.03 6.46
CA ASP A 253 -5.61 -12.17 5.72
C ASP A 253 -4.51 -11.31 6.35
N ALA A 254 -4.84 -10.13 6.87
CA ALA A 254 -3.92 -9.30 7.65
C ALA A 254 -3.49 -9.98 8.97
N ILE A 255 -4.44 -10.59 9.69
CA ILE A 255 -4.15 -11.39 10.90
C ILE A 255 -3.25 -12.58 10.55
N ARG A 256 -3.56 -13.28 9.46
CA ARG A 256 -2.76 -14.41 8.97
C ARG A 256 -1.34 -13.98 8.60
N LEU A 257 -1.19 -12.84 7.90
CA LEU A 257 0.12 -12.29 7.57
C LEU A 257 0.93 -11.98 8.84
N ALA A 258 0.32 -11.32 9.83
CA ALA A 258 0.99 -11.00 11.09
C ALA A 258 1.40 -12.27 11.84
N GLY A 259 0.53 -13.28 11.91
CA GLY A 259 0.84 -14.60 12.49
C GLY A 259 2.01 -15.28 11.77
N HIS A 260 1.97 -15.31 10.43
CA HIS A 260 3.02 -15.90 9.60
C HIS A 260 4.37 -15.21 9.79
N LEU A 261 4.41 -13.88 9.87
CA LEU A 261 5.62 -13.12 10.19
C LEU A 261 6.18 -13.51 11.57
N GLY A 262 5.32 -13.54 12.61
CA GLY A 262 5.71 -13.89 13.97
C GLY A 262 6.24 -15.32 14.11
N GLU A 263 5.58 -16.31 13.51
CA GLU A 263 6.01 -17.71 13.47
C GLU A 263 7.38 -17.89 12.80
N ASN A 264 7.74 -17.02 11.85
CA ASN A 264 9.02 -17.00 11.17
C ASN A 264 10.06 -16.06 11.80
N ARG A 265 9.87 -15.67 13.07
CA ARG A 265 10.79 -14.85 13.88
C ARG A 265 10.99 -13.42 13.35
N VAL A 266 10.06 -12.91 12.58
CA VAL A 266 10.02 -11.49 12.22
C VAL A 266 9.31 -10.75 13.35
N ARG A 267 9.91 -9.66 13.83
CA ARG A 267 9.22 -8.78 14.79
C ARG A 267 8.03 -8.13 14.11
N VAL A 268 6.82 -8.42 14.61
CA VAL A 268 5.59 -7.87 14.05
C VAL A 268 4.78 -7.17 15.13
N SER A 269 4.09 -6.09 14.73
CA SER A 269 2.98 -5.48 15.48
C SER A 269 1.73 -5.56 14.62
N LEU A 270 0.60 -5.93 15.21
CA LEU A 270 -0.71 -5.95 14.54
C LEU A 270 -1.64 -5.00 15.28
N GLU A 271 -2.23 -4.07 14.55
CA GLU A 271 -3.27 -3.17 15.03
C GLU A 271 -4.57 -3.42 14.27
N VAL A 272 -5.60 -3.86 14.98
CA VAL A 272 -6.96 -3.98 14.45
C VAL A 272 -7.76 -2.78 14.93
N TRP A 273 -8.29 -1.98 14.00
CA TRP A 273 -8.97 -0.72 14.30
C TRP A 273 -10.50 -0.88 14.26
N PRO A 274 -11.20 -0.86 15.42
CA PRO A 274 -12.64 -1.03 15.47
C PRO A 274 -13.38 0.06 14.68
N GLY A 275 -14.35 -0.36 13.86
CA GLY A 275 -15.19 0.54 13.06
C GLY A 275 -14.50 1.17 11.85
N MET A 276 -13.22 0.88 11.60
CA MET A 276 -12.52 1.41 10.44
C MET A 276 -12.75 0.54 9.20
N PHE A 277 -12.72 1.22 8.06
CA PHE A 277 -12.90 0.69 6.71
C PHE A 277 -11.56 0.58 5.98
N HIS A 278 -11.55 -0.01 4.79
CA HIS A 278 -10.35 -0.22 3.99
C HIS A 278 -9.62 1.10 3.70
N VAL A 279 -8.33 1.16 4.07
CA VAL A 279 -7.40 2.30 3.84
C VAL A 279 -7.92 3.63 4.42
N TRP A 280 -8.51 3.63 5.61
CA TRP A 280 -8.99 4.85 6.30
C TRP A 280 -7.88 5.90 6.52
N HIS A 281 -6.63 5.51 6.39
CA HIS A 281 -5.45 6.37 6.44
C HIS A 281 -5.52 7.53 5.43
N MET A 282 -6.13 7.30 4.26
CA MET A 282 -6.32 8.33 3.25
C MET A 282 -7.16 9.51 3.76
N PHE A 283 -8.04 9.25 4.73
CA PHE A 283 -8.93 10.24 5.32
C PHE A 283 -8.31 10.95 6.54
N GLN A 284 -7.00 10.98 6.63
CA GLN A 284 -6.28 11.60 7.76
C GLN A 284 -6.63 13.08 7.98
N ALA A 285 -7.07 13.80 6.97
CA ALA A 285 -7.52 15.18 7.11
C ALA A 285 -8.88 15.26 7.83
N GLU A 286 -9.76 14.29 7.62
CA GLU A 286 -11.14 14.25 8.10
C GLU A 286 -11.33 13.37 9.33
N LEU A 287 -10.55 12.28 9.49
CA LEU A 287 -10.66 11.30 10.57
C LEU A 287 -9.52 11.41 11.57
N ALA A 288 -9.84 11.44 12.84
CA ALA A 288 -8.84 11.39 13.92
C ALA A 288 -8.10 10.03 13.90
N GLU A 289 -8.83 8.95 13.67
CA GLU A 289 -8.32 7.59 13.56
C GLU A 289 -7.31 7.44 12.40
N GLY A 290 -7.52 8.15 11.29
CA GLY A 290 -6.57 8.19 10.18
C GLY A 290 -5.25 8.87 10.60
N ARG A 291 -5.34 9.99 11.31
CA ARG A 291 -4.14 10.69 11.84
C ARG A 291 -3.40 9.85 12.88
N GLU A 292 -4.13 9.20 13.78
CA GLU A 292 -3.56 8.35 14.82
C GLU A 292 -2.86 7.12 14.21
N ALA A 293 -3.48 6.46 13.23
CA ALA A 293 -2.89 5.33 12.55
C ALA A 293 -1.58 5.70 11.83
N ILE A 294 -1.55 6.86 11.13
CA ILE A 294 -0.33 7.38 10.51
C ILE A 294 0.74 7.70 11.57
N ALA A 295 0.36 8.33 12.69
CA ALA A 295 1.29 8.63 13.76
C ALA A 295 1.90 7.36 14.37
N ASN A 296 1.10 6.32 14.62
CA ASN A 296 1.56 5.03 15.11
C ASN A 296 2.52 4.36 14.11
N ALA A 297 2.18 4.35 12.83
CA ALA A 297 3.06 3.83 11.78
C ALA A 297 4.39 4.61 11.71
N ALA A 298 4.34 5.94 11.77
CA ALA A 298 5.53 6.79 11.77
C ALA A 298 6.44 6.54 12.98
N VAL A 299 5.87 6.39 14.18
CA VAL A 299 6.61 6.04 15.39
C VAL A 299 7.28 4.67 15.25
N PHE A 300 6.54 3.66 14.78
CA PHE A 300 7.08 2.32 14.56
C PHE A 300 8.26 2.32 13.59
N LEU A 301 8.09 3.01 12.44
CA LEU A 301 9.11 3.09 11.40
C LEU A 301 10.34 3.89 11.85
N SER A 302 10.15 5.01 12.55
CA SER A 302 11.26 5.80 13.12
C SER A 302 12.09 5.00 14.12
N GLN A 303 11.43 4.24 15.01
CA GLN A 303 12.12 3.32 15.93
C GLN A 303 12.87 2.20 15.21
N ALA A 304 12.38 1.73 14.06
CA ALA A 304 13.08 0.76 13.25
C ALA A 304 14.38 1.34 12.68
N VAL A 305 14.37 2.58 12.17
CA VAL A 305 15.56 3.32 11.70
C VAL A 305 16.57 3.49 12.83
N GLU A 306 16.16 3.95 14.01
CA GLU A 306 17.03 4.16 15.17
C GLU A 306 17.74 2.86 15.58
N LYS A 307 17.01 1.75 15.66
CA LYS A 307 17.55 0.44 16.01
C LYS A 307 18.50 -0.12 14.95
N ALA A 308 18.15 0.03 13.67
CA ALA A 308 19.01 -0.39 12.56
C ALA A 308 20.34 0.39 12.53
N SER A 309 20.29 1.70 12.86
CA SER A 309 21.47 2.55 12.89
C SER A 309 22.38 2.26 14.11
N ALA A 310 21.84 1.73 15.20
CA ALA A 310 22.58 1.38 16.41
C ALA A 310 23.22 -0.03 16.34
N ALA A 311 22.82 -0.87 15.38
CA ALA A 311 23.33 -2.24 15.17
C ALA A 311 24.44 -2.26 14.11
#